data_2d97eba178d65e3ea71c196aa4cbfc15
#
_entry.id   2d97eba178d65e3ea71c196aa4cbfc15
#
_cell.length_a   1.000
_cell.length_b   1.000
_cell.length_c   1.000
_cell.angle_alpha   90.00
_cell.angle_beta   90.00
_cell.angle_gamma   90.00
#
_symmetry.space_group_name_H-M   'P 1'
#
loop_
_entity.id
_entity.type
_entity.pdbx_description
1 polymer ?
#
loop_
_entity_poly.entity_id
_entity_poly.type
_entity_poly.pdbx_seq_one_letter_code
_entity_poly.pdbx_strand_id
1 'polypeptide(L)'
;HNYGGKEGLNLQQIYEAGEPFEKFIDHPSWINHMLEFVGGKDTFDHQHGPLFIDENFANVRGPGEAIGIHSGNPEGIQRNHYRYQDGKFHCSQVNILIALKKIGPGDGGTVVIPSSHKSNIQHPEYKHNKMKKNRLSSAEKMTGSLEVFLDAGDALLFVDSLCHGSAKRINKGERRIVVYRYGPSWGFFRHPYRPSTRLLNKLTKFQRKIVMPHEKILTPDR
;
A
#
# COMPACT_ATOMS: atom_id res chain seq x y z
N HIS A 1 11.96 9.24 6.48
CA HIS A 1 12.58 9.86 5.32
C HIS A 1 11.50 10.45 4.41
N ASN A 2 11.69 11.69 4.00
CA ASN A 2 10.82 12.35 3.03
C ASN A 2 11.56 12.40 1.71
N TYR A 3 10.88 12.09 0.63
CA TYR A 3 11.43 12.25 -0.71
C TYR A 3 10.38 12.86 -1.64
N GLY A 4 10.84 13.61 -2.62
CA GLY A 4 10.01 14.26 -3.63
C GLY A 4 10.53 13.95 -5.02
N GLY A 5 9.69 14.17 -6.03
CA GLY A 5 10.01 13.94 -7.42
C GLY A 5 8.78 14.09 -8.30
N LYS A 6 8.83 13.49 -9.49
CA LYS A 6 7.69 13.50 -10.44
C LYS A 6 6.43 12.79 -9.93
N GLU A 7 6.56 12.03 -8.85
CA GLU A 7 5.49 11.30 -8.17
C GLU A 7 4.85 12.10 -7.02
N GLY A 8 5.34 13.32 -6.79
CA GLY A 8 4.96 14.15 -5.66
C GLY A 8 5.82 13.93 -4.42
N LEU A 9 5.46 14.61 -3.33
CA LEU A 9 6.12 14.50 -2.03
C LEU A 9 5.59 13.29 -1.27
N ASN A 10 6.48 12.41 -0.83
CA ASN A 10 6.14 11.30 0.06
C ASN A 10 6.70 11.55 1.46
N LEU A 11 5.81 11.57 2.45
CA LEU A 11 6.13 11.69 3.87
C LEU A 11 6.05 10.31 4.50
N GLN A 12 7.20 9.68 4.69
CA GLN A 12 7.31 8.29 5.17
C GLN A 12 7.01 8.15 6.66
N GLN A 13 6.61 6.95 7.07
CA GLN A 13 6.28 6.60 8.45
C GLN A 13 5.18 7.49 9.03
N ILE A 14 4.12 7.68 8.26
CA ILE A 14 3.06 8.63 8.64
C ILE A 14 2.37 8.27 9.95
N TYR A 15 2.37 7.01 10.37
CA TYR A 15 1.83 6.61 11.67
C TYR A 15 2.56 7.26 12.87
N GLU A 16 3.77 7.80 12.66
CA GLU A 16 4.50 8.59 13.67
C GLU A 16 4.01 10.04 13.78
N ALA A 17 3.17 10.50 12.85
CA ALA A 17 2.75 11.89 12.76
C ALA A 17 1.62 12.27 13.72
N GLY A 18 1.16 11.33 14.55
CA GLY A 18 0.22 11.57 15.62
C GLY A 18 -1.06 10.73 15.56
N GLU A 19 -1.90 10.89 16.56
CA GLU A 19 -3.07 10.04 16.83
C GLU A 19 -4.00 9.79 15.64
N PRO A 20 -4.32 10.76 14.77
CA PRO A 20 -5.18 10.49 13.62
C PRO A 20 -4.61 9.40 12.69
N PHE A 21 -3.29 9.33 12.55
CA PHE A 21 -2.62 8.33 11.71
C PHE A 21 -2.34 7.03 12.48
N GLU A 22 -2.12 7.10 13.79
CA GLU A 22 -2.00 5.91 14.64
C GLU A 22 -3.28 5.05 14.57
N LYS A 23 -4.46 5.67 14.47
CA LYS A 23 -5.76 4.99 14.32
C LYS A 23 -5.93 4.21 13.02
N PHE A 24 -5.13 4.50 12.01
CA PHE A 24 -5.18 3.76 10.74
C PHE A 24 -4.44 2.41 10.80
N ILE A 25 -3.63 2.16 11.84
CA ILE A 25 -2.86 0.91 11.97
C ILE A 25 -3.77 -0.33 11.98
N ASP A 26 -4.90 -0.25 12.67
CA ASP A 26 -5.86 -1.35 12.80
C ASP A 26 -7.32 -0.88 12.70
N HIS A 27 -7.56 0.10 11.83
CA HIS A 27 -8.88 0.71 11.70
C HIS A 27 -9.96 -0.33 11.38
N PRO A 28 -11.12 -0.30 12.07
CA PRO A 28 -12.15 -1.34 11.98
C PRO A 28 -12.75 -1.50 10.58
N SER A 29 -12.73 -0.46 9.74
CA SER A 29 -13.26 -0.54 8.39
C SER A 29 -12.47 -1.46 7.45
N TRP A 30 -11.20 -1.79 7.76
CA TRP A 30 -10.39 -2.61 6.85
C TRP A 30 -9.57 -3.70 7.50
N ILE A 31 -9.33 -3.66 8.83
CA ILE A 31 -8.40 -4.61 9.45
C ILE A 31 -8.79 -6.08 9.23
N ASN A 32 -10.08 -6.39 9.26
CA ASN A 32 -10.57 -7.76 9.03
C ASN A 32 -10.33 -8.19 7.57
N HIS A 33 -10.48 -7.28 6.61
CA HIS A 33 -10.16 -7.56 5.20
C HIS A 33 -8.66 -7.81 5.01
N MET A 34 -7.80 -7.03 5.69
CA MET A 34 -6.36 -7.25 5.63
C MET A 34 -5.98 -8.64 6.16
N LEU A 35 -6.56 -9.03 7.30
CA LEU A 35 -6.38 -10.37 7.87
C LEU A 35 -6.81 -11.46 6.90
N GLU A 36 -7.97 -11.32 6.27
CA GLU A 36 -8.50 -12.29 5.31
C GLU A 36 -7.59 -12.41 4.08
N PHE A 37 -7.18 -11.30 3.48
CA PHE A 37 -6.36 -11.30 2.27
C PHE A 37 -4.97 -11.89 2.46
N VAL A 38 -4.37 -11.79 3.64
CA VAL A 38 -3.06 -12.41 3.93
C VAL A 38 -3.16 -13.88 4.32
N GLY A 39 -4.37 -14.45 4.43
CA GLY A 39 -4.60 -15.86 4.76
C GLY A 39 -5.14 -16.11 6.17
N GLY A 40 -5.47 -15.06 6.90
CA GLY A 40 -6.10 -15.15 8.21
C GLY A 40 -5.17 -15.69 9.30
N LYS A 41 -5.77 -16.35 10.29
CA LYS A 41 -5.08 -16.86 11.46
C LYS A 41 -4.03 -17.96 11.17
N ASP A 42 -4.11 -18.58 10.02
CA ASP A 42 -3.21 -19.68 9.66
C ASP A 42 -1.85 -19.20 9.11
N THR A 43 -1.65 -17.89 8.97
CA THR A 43 -0.43 -17.31 8.41
C THR A 43 0.60 -16.87 9.46
N PHE A 44 0.31 -17.05 10.74
CA PHE A 44 1.20 -16.64 11.83
C PHE A 44 1.20 -17.67 12.96
N ASP A 45 2.25 -17.64 13.76
CA ASP A 45 2.35 -18.41 15.00
C ASP A 45 1.96 -17.58 16.23
N HIS A 46 2.05 -18.21 17.42
CA HIS A 46 1.68 -17.55 18.69
C HIS A 46 2.62 -16.41 19.10
N GLN A 47 3.82 -16.32 18.53
CA GLN A 47 4.83 -15.31 18.86
C GLN A 47 4.67 -14.04 18.02
N HIS A 48 4.25 -14.20 16.75
CA HIS A 48 4.11 -13.10 15.78
C HIS A 48 2.65 -12.72 15.60
N GLY A 49 2.39 -11.47 15.29
CA GLY A 49 1.07 -11.05 14.84
C GLY A 49 0.77 -11.53 13.42
N PRO A 50 -0.50 -11.48 13.00
CA PRO A 50 -0.89 -11.95 11.67
C PRO A 50 -0.50 -11.00 10.54
N LEU A 51 -0.24 -9.74 10.85
CA LEU A 51 0.01 -8.67 9.89
C LEU A 51 1.29 -7.93 10.22
N PHE A 52 1.86 -7.33 9.18
CA PHE A 52 2.92 -6.35 9.26
C PHE A 52 2.64 -5.17 8.35
N ILE A 53 2.87 -3.94 8.82
CA ILE A 53 2.88 -2.74 7.98
C ILE A 53 4.27 -2.58 7.40
N ASP A 54 4.44 -3.03 6.16
CA ASP A 54 5.70 -2.97 5.43
C ASP A 54 6.11 -1.55 5.03
N GLU A 55 5.12 -0.69 4.77
CA GLU A 55 5.32 0.73 4.49
C GLU A 55 4.06 1.53 4.77
N ASN A 56 4.23 2.76 5.23
CA ASN A 56 3.13 3.72 5.32
C ASN A 56 3.65 5.13 5.04
N PHE A 57 2.88 5.91 4.30
CA PHE A 57 3.26 7.26 3.92
C PHE A 57 2.05 8.12 3.54
N ALA A 58 2.21 9.44 3.63
CA ALA A 58 1.33 10.37 2.95
C ALA A 58 1.97 10.81 1.62
N ASN A 59 1.17 10.89 0.57
CA ASN A 59 1.58 11.42 -0.72
C ASN A 59 0.83 12.71 -1.02
N VAL A 60 1.58 13.76 -1.26
CA VAL A 60 1.07 15.07 -1.66
C VAL A 60 1.53 15.34 -3.08
N ARG A 61 0.59 15.61 -3.97
CA ARG A 61 0.85 15.73 -5.40
C ARG A 61 0.22 16.98 -5.98
N GLY A 62 1.05 17.76 -6.66
CA GLY A 62 0.66 18.94 -7.41
C GLY A 62 0.29 18.68 -8.86
N PRO A 63 -0.04 19.73 -9.63
CA PRO A 63 -0.30 19.63 -11.06
C PRO A 63 0.92 19.11 -11.83
N GLY A 64 0.68 18.30 -12.86
CA GLY A 64 1.72 17.75 -13.73
C GLY A 64 2.31 16.41 -13.25
N GLU A 65 2.07 16.03 -12.00
CA GLU A 65 2.63 14.81 -11.39
C GLU A 65 1.73 13.60 -11.58
N ALA A 66 2.32 12.44 -11.81
CA ALA A 66 1.64 11.16 -11.98
C ALA A 66 2.54 10.00 -11.52
N ILE A 67 1.95 8.83 -11.34
CA ILE A 67 2.68 7.58 -11.13
C ILE A 67 2.38 6.65 -12.30
N GLY A 68 3.41 6.22 -13.02
CA GLY A 68 3.28 5.25 -14.09
C GLY A 68 2.81 3.89 -13.57
N ILE A 69 2.33 3.08 -14.50
CA ILE A 69 1.84 1.75 -14.17
C ILE A 69 2.96 0.90 -13.54
N HIS A 70 2.61 0.16 -12.52
CA HIS A 70 3.48 -0.79 -11.85
C HIS A 70 2.66 -1.96 -11.29
N SER A 71 3.34 -2.94 -10.71
CA SER A 71 2.71 -4.19 -10.27
C SER A 71 2.04 -4.95 -11.44
N GLY A 72 0.98 -5.70 -11.24
CA GLY A 72 0.38 -6.50 -12.31
C GLY A 72 1.19 -7.72 -12.65
N ASN A 73 1.71 -8.41 -11.61
CA ASN A 73 2.43 -9.68 -11.71
C ASN A 73 3.75 -9.62 -12.50
N PRO A 74 4.64 -8.64 -12.26
CA PRO A 74 5.98 -8.68 -12.84
C PRO A 74 6.78 -9.84 -12.25
N GLU A 75 7.57 -10.50 -13.08
CA GLU A 75 8.43 -11.61 -12.67
C GLU A 75 9.34 -11.24 -11.50
N GLY A 76 9.44 -12.12 -10.52
CA GLY A 76 10.39 -12.03 -9.41
C GLY A 76 10.05 -11.05 -8.29
N ILE A 77 8.91 -10.38 -8.32
CA ILE A 77 8.51 -9.49 -7.23
C ILE A 77 7.54 -10.21 -6.29
N GLN A 78 8.05 -10.68 -5.16
CA GLN A 78 7.27 -11.47 -4.20
C GLN A 78 6.06 -10.74 -3.61
N ARG A 79 6.12 -9.43 -3.39
CA ARG A 79 4.97 -8.66 -2.89
C ARG A 79 3.76 -8.68 -3.82
N ASN A 80 3.96 -9.04 -5.09
CA ASN A 80 2.90 -9.14 -6.09
C ASN A 80 2.24 -10.52 -6.14
N HIS A 81 2.47 -11.38 -5.18
CA HIS A 81 1.78 -12.66 -5.12
C HIS A 81 0.31 -12.45 -4.73
N TYR A 82 -0.56 -13.01 -5.56
CA TYR A 82 -1.96 -13.20 -5.28
C TYR A 82 -2.31 -14.67 -5.52
N ARG A 83 -2.85 -15.32 -4.52
CA ARG A 83 -3.31 -16.70 -4.62
C ARG A 83 -4.60 -16.86 -3.86
N TYR A 84 -5.54 -17.54 -4.46
CA TYR A 84 -6.73 -18.02 -3.80
C TYR A 84 -6.75 -19.54 -3.94
N GLN A 85 -6.68 -20.26 -2.83
CA GLN A 85 -6.62 -21.70 -2.80
C GLN A 85 -7.36 -22.22 -1.57
N ASP A 86 -8.15 -23.29 -1.75
CA ASP A 86 -8.87 -23.97 -0.67
C ASP A 86 -9.74 -23.02 0.18
N GLY A 87 -10.36 -22.05 -0.49
CA GLY A 87 -11.24 -21.07 0.14
C GLY A 87 -10.52 -19.91 0.86
N LYS A 88 -9.21 -19.83 0.75
CA LYS A 88 -8.39 -18.81 1.43
C LYS A 88 -7.58 -17.96 0.46
N PHE A 89 -7.40 -16.69 0.83
CA PHE A 89 -6.47 -15.80 0.13
C PHE A 89 -5.06 -15.93 0.71
N HIS A 90 -4.05 -15.76 -0.15
CA HIS A 90 -2.65 -15.68 0.20
C HIS A 90 -2.03 -14.54 -0.59
N CYS A 91 -2.21 -13.32 -0.11
CA CYS A 91 -1.66 -12.12 -0.74
C CYS A 91 -0.43 -11.66 0.03
N SER A 92 0.66 -11.41 -0.68
CA SER A 92 1.91 -10.96 -0.05
C SER A 92 1.86 -9.50 0.37
N GLN A 93 1.08 -8.66 -0.32
CA GLN A 93 0.87 -7.27 0.08
C GLN A 93 -0.52 -6.78 -0.31
N VAL A 94 -1.14 -6.06 0.61
CA VAL A 94 -2.46 -5.42 0.45
C VAL A 94 -2.32 -3.95 0.81
N ASN A 95 -2.81 -3.08 -0.05
CA ASN A 95 -2.76 -1.65 0.12
C ASN A 95 -4.11 -1.10 0.56
N ILE A 96 -4.09 -0.15 1.47
CA ILE A 96 -5.21 0.74 1.74
C ILE A 96 -4.77 2.17 1.44
N LEU A 97 -5.51 2.85 0.58
CA LEU A 97 -5.29 4.23 0.18
C LEU A 97 -6.46 5.06 0.66
N ILE A 98 -6.20 6.02 1.54
CA ILE A 98 -7.21 6.88 2.17
C ILE A 98 -7.12 8.26 1.53
N ALA A 99 -8.23 8.77 1.02
CA ALA A 99 -8.32 10.11 0.45
C ALA A 99 -8.52 11.15 1.55
N LEU A 100 -7.54 12.04 1.75
CA LEU A 100 -7.66 13.16 2.70
C LEU A 100 -8.40 14.37 2.10
N LYS A 101 -8.57 14.36 0.79
CA LYS A 101 -9.36 15.33 0.02
C LYS A 101 -10.10 14.59 -1.09
N LYS A 102 -11.20 15.16 -1.57
CA LYS A 102 -11.91 14.66 -2.75
C LYS A 102 -10.96 14.51 -3.94
N ILE A 103 -11.07 13.38 -4.63
CA ILE A 103 -10.32 13.03 -5.84
C ILE A 103 -11.36 12.77 -6.94
N GLY A 104 -11.53 13.74 -7.82
CA GLY A 104 -12.41 13.67 -8.97
C GLY A 104 -11.64 13.71 -10.30
N PRO A 105 -12.36 13.91 -11.42
CA PRO A 105 -11.75 14.04 -12.73
C PRO A 105 -10.69 15.13 -12.76
N GLY A 106 -9.49 14.80 -13.27
CA GLY A 106 -8.36 15.72 -13.34
C GLY A 106 -7.58 15.92 -12.05
N ASP A 107 -7.96 15.26 -10.95
CA ASP A 107 -7.23 15.32 -9.69
C ASP A 107 -6.10 14.28 -9.58
N GLY A 108 -5.92 13.47 -10.61
CA GLY A 108 -4.88 12.44 -10.64
C GLY A 108 -5.23 11.22 -9.78
N GLY A 109 -6.42 10.67 -10.00
CA GLY A 109 -6.93 9.50 -9.31
C GLY A 109 -6.05 8.27 -9.50
N THR A 110 -6.23 7.28 -8.63
CA THR A 110 -5.59 5.98 -8.79
C THR A 110 -6.16 5.30 -10.02
N VAL A 111 -5.29 4.84 -10.90
CA VAL A 111 -5.68 4.08 -12.09
C VAL A 111 -5.36 2.62 -11.86
N VAL A 112 -6.33 1.76 -12.15
CA VAL A 112 -6.22 0.32 -11.98
C VAL A 112 -6.61 -0.39 -13.27
N ILE A 113 -6.08 -1.59 -13.48
CA ILE A 113 -6.57 -2.52 -14.50
C ILE A 113 -7.31 -3.64 -13.75
N PRO A 114 -8.66 -3.62 -13.74
CA PRO A 114 -9.47 -4.60 -13.03
C PRO A 114 -9.08 -6.04 -13.39
N SER A 115 -9.08 -6.91 -12.40
CA SER A 115 -8.75 -8.34 -12.52
C SER A 115 -7.30 -8.69 -12.91
N SER A 116 -6.43 -7.71 -13.16
CA SER A 116 -5.03 -7.97 -13.54
C SER A 116 -4.23 -8.74 -12.48
N HIS A 117 -4.62 -8.66 -11.21
CA HIS A 117 -4.02 -9.44 -10.11
C HIS A 117 -4.24 -10.96 -10.23
N LYS A 118 -5.22 -11.38 -11.04
CA LYS A 118 -5.54 -12.79 -11.31
C LYS A 118 -4.84 -13.31 -12.56
N SER A 119 -4.19 -12.44 -13.33
CA SER A 119 -3.54 -12.81 -14.59
C SER A 119 -2.18 -13.46 -14.34
N ASN A 120 -1.90 -14.52 -15.07
CA ASN A 120 -0.57 -15.14 -15.15
C ASN A 120 0.33 -14.48 -16.18
N ILE A 121 -0.19 -13.53 -16.95
CA ILE A 121 0.55 -12.79 -17.99
C ILE A 121 0.50 -11.29 -17.70
N GLN A 122 1.55 -10.62 -18.07
CA GLN A 122 1.63 -9.16 -17.97
C GLN A 122 0.74 -8.51 -19.04
N HIS A 123 0.11 -7.39 -18.69
CA HIS A 123 -0.68 -6.62 -19.66
C HIS A 123 0.16 -6.25 -20.89
N PRO A 124 -0.35 -6.42 -22.14
CA PRO A 124 0.41 -6.18 -23.36
C PRO A 124 1.05 -4.79 -23.45
N GLU A 125 0.34 -3.77 -22.97
CA GLU A 125 0.82 -2.38 -22.99
C GLU A 125 1.71 -2.02 -21.79
N TYR A 126 1.97 -2.94 -20.87
CA TYR A 126 2.71 -2.66 -19.63
C TYR A 126 4.09 -2.07 -19.89
N LYS A 127 4.87 -2.67 -20.80
CA LYS A 127 6.24 -2.24 -21.10
C LYS A 127 6.33 -0.79 -21.56
N HIS A 128 5.31 -0.29 -22.25
CA HIS A 128 5.24 1.09 -22.73
C HIS A 128 4.83 2.09 -21.65
N ASN A 129 4.01 1.67 -20.70
CA ASN A 129 3.38 2.52 -19.70
C ASN A 129 3.96 2.37 -18.28
N LYS A 130 4.86 1.40 -18.07
CA LYS A 130 5.44 1.18 -16.75
C LYS A 130 6.19 2.39 -16.23
N MET A 131 6.18 2.54 -14.94
CA MET A 131 6.94 3.56 -14.22
C MET A 131 8.44 3.47 -14.59
N LYS A 132 9.04 4.60 -14.95
CA LYS A 132 10.47 4.71 -15.28
C LYS A 132 11.08 5.84 -14.46
N LYS A 133 12.28 5.61 -13.92
CA LYS A 133 12.99 6.53 -13.01
C LYS A 133 13.10 7.98 -13.52
N ASN A 134 13.22 8.18 -14.84
CA ASN A 134 13.46 9.50 -15.44
C ASN A 134 12.35 9.97 -16.39
N ARG A 135 11.21 9.32 -16.41
CA ARG A 135 10.10 9.68 -17.30
C ARG A 135 8.80 9.76 -16.52
N LEU A 136 8.14 10.90 -16.62
CA LEU A 136 6.74 11.00 -16.21
C LEU A 136 5.92 10.11 -17.12
N SER A 137 5.29 9.09 -16.56
CA SER A 137 4.34 8.22 -17.24
C SER A 137 3.04 8.20 -16.46
N SER A 138 1.95 8.05 -17.16
CA SER A 138 0.61 8.02 -16.62
C SER A 138 -0.08 6.74 -17.08
N ALA A 139 -0.92 6.17 -16.21
CA ALA A 139 -1.60 4.91 -16.48
C ALA A 139 -2.97 5.07 -17.17
N GLU A 140 -3.46 6.27 -17.29
CA GLU A 140 -4.85 6.58 -17.69
C GLU A 140 -5.23 6.20 -19.13
N LYS A 141 -4.26 5.91 -19.98
CA LYS A 141 -4.47 5.61 -21.40
C LYS A 141 -4.32 4.13 -21.76
N MET A 142 -4.11 3.28 -20.76
CA MET A 142 -3.98 1.84 -21.04
C MET A 142 -5.36 1.22 -21.30
N THR A 143 -5.42 0.31 -22.24
CA THR A 143 -6.65 -0.44 -22.54
C THR A 143 -7.17 -1.13 -21.28
N GLY A 144 -8.46 -0.97 -20.98
CA GLY A 144 -9.10 -1.53 -19.80
C GLY A 144 -8.75 -0.84 -18.49
N SER A 145 -8.02 0.26 -18.51
CA SER A 145 -7.75 1.05 -17.30
C SER A 145 -9.00 1.79 -16.81
N LEU A 146 -9.12 1.89 -15.49
CA LEU A 146 -10.16 2.61 -14.79
C LEU A 146 -9.53 3.58 -13.79
N GLU A 147 -9.89 4.86 -13.88
CA GLU A 147 -9.54 5.84 -12.85
C GLU A 147 -10.56 5.79 -11.72
N VAL A 148 -10.10 5.67 -10.48
CA VAL A 148 -10.92 5.58 -9.28
C VAL A 148 -11.05 6.96 -8.66
N PHE A 149 -12.29 7.42 -8.50
CA PHE A 149 -12.62 8.66 -7.81
C PHE A 149 -13.06 8.37 -6.37
N LEU A 150 -12.71 9.26 -5.46
CA LEU A 150 -12.92 9.10 -4.03
C LEU A 150 -13.39 10.42 -3.42
N ASP A 151 -14.35 10.36 -2.52
CA ASP A 151 -14.63 11.49 -1.65
C ASP A 151 -13.61 11.55 -0.48
N ALA A 152 -13.54 12.68 0.20
CA ALA A 152 -12.67 12.81 1.37
C ALA A 152 -13.14 11.83 2.48
N GLY A 153 -12.22 11.03 3.00
CA GLY A 153 -12.50 9.97 3.97
C GLY A 153 -12.73 8.60 3.36
N ASP A 154 -12.95 8.49 2.05
CA ASP A 154 -13.02 7.19 1.39
C ASP A 154 -11.68 6.47 1.41
N ALA A 155 -11.75 5.14 1.43
CA ALA A 155 -10.59 4.26 1.40
C ALA A 155 -10.69 3.24 0.27
N LEU A 156 -9.65 3.15 -0.55
CA LEU A 156 -9.49 2.17 -1.62
C LEU A 156 -8.58 1.05 -1.17
N LEU A 157 -9.12 -0.17 -1.11
CA LEU A 157 -8.38 -1.39 -0.80
C LEU A 157 -8.07 -2.16 -2.07
N PHE A 158 -6.81 -2.57 -2.24
CA PHE A 158 -6.40 -3.43 -3.35
C PHE A 158 -5.12 -4.22 -3.03
N VAL A 159 -4.99 -5.39 -3.64
CA VAL A 159 -3.77 -6.21 -3.52
C VAL A 159 -2.67 -5.62 -4.40
N ASP A 160 -1.42 -5.64 -3.95
CA ASP A 160 -0.30 -5.02 -4.69
C ASP A 160 -0.05 -5.67 -6.06
N SER A 161 -0.47 -6.91 -6.25
CA SER A 161 -0.46 -7.58 -7.56
C SER A 161 -1.40 -6.96 -8.60
N LEU A 162 -2.36 -6.13 -8.20
CA LEU A 162 -3.18 -5.38 -9.15
C LEU A 162 -2.30 -4.40 -9.94
N CYS A 163 -2.39 -4.46 -11.26
CA CYS A 163 -1.71 -3.49 -12.13
C CYS A 163 -2.31 -2.11 -11.89
N HIS A 164 -1.51 -1.18 -11.38
CA HIS A 164 -2.00 0.14 -10.96
C HIS A 164 -0.97 1.25 -11.15
N GLY A 165 -1.45 2.45 -11.08
CA GLY A 165 -0.68 3.69 -11.15
C GLY A 165 -1.55 4.88 -10.79
N SER A 166 -1.33 6.02 -11.41
CA SER A 166 -2.24 7.15 -11.27
C SER A 166 -2.35 7.96 -12.57
N ALA A 167 -3.49 8.60 -12.73
CA ALA A 167 -3.66 9.64 -13.73
C ALA A 167 -2.78 10.87 -13.41
N LYS A 168 -2.52 11.66 -14.43
CA LYS A 168 -1.85 12.95 -14.26
C LYS A 168 -2.78 13.95 -13.61
N ARG A 169 -2.31 14.63 -12.56
CA ARG A 169 -3.07 15.74 -12.02
C ARG A 169 -2.99 16.94 -12.95
N ILE A 170 -4.14 17.49 -13.35
CA ILE A 170 -4.26 18.69 -14.18
C ILE A 170 -4.92 19.85 -13.45
N ASN A 171 -5.75 19.58 -12.44
CA ASN A 171 -6.40 20.59 -11.63
C ASN A 171 -5.41 21.33 -10.72
N LYS A 172 -5.68 22.59 -10.43
CA LYS A 172 -4.92 23.38 -9.44
C LYS A 172 -5.01 22.76 -8.03
N GLY A 173 -4.06 23.14 -7.16
CA GLY A 173 -4.01 22.65 -5.79
C GLY A 173 -3.34 21.28 -5.68
N GLU A 174 -3.67 20.51 -4.65
CA GLU A 174 -2.98 19.27 -4.28
C GLU A 174 -3.95 18.12 -4.08
N ARG A 175 -3.53 16.93 -4.54
CA ARG A 175 -4.07 15.64 -4.11
C ARG A 175 -3.34 15.21 -2.85
N ARG A 176 -4.07 14.79 -1.83
CA ARG A 176 -3.51 14.31 -0.57
C ARG A 176 -4.12 12.96 -0.22
N ILE A 177 -3.27 11.96 -0.12
CA ILE A 177 -3.65 10.60 0.28
C ILE A 177 -2.70 10.08 1.35
N VAL A 178 -3.19 9.09 2.08
CA VAL A 178 -2.37 8.26 2.98
C VAL A 178 -2.44 6.82 2.49
N VAL A 179 -1.31 6.13 2.52
CA VAL A 179 -1.21 4.72 2.13
C VAL A 179 -0.63 3.92 3.29
N TYR A 180 -1.28 2.82 3.62
CA TYR A 180 -0.76 1.77 4.49
C TYR A 180 -0.68 0.48 3.68
N ARG A 181 0.46 -0.19 3.76
CA ARG A 181 0.75 -1.43 3.03
C ARG A 181 0.92 -2.55 4.03
N TYR A 182 -0.01 -3.49 4.01
CA TYR A 182 -0.01 -4.65 4.90
C TYR A 182 0.48 -5.88 4.16
N GLY A 183 1.20 -6.72 4.88
CA GLY A 183 1.58 -8.05 4.44
C GLY A 183 1.48 -9.04 5.59
N PRO A 184 1.73 -10.33 5.34
CA PRO A 184 1.86 -11.31 6.39
C PRO A 184 3.09 -11.01 7.26
N SER A 185 3.02 -11.30 8.55
CA SER A 185 4.06 -10.95 9.50
C SER A 185 5.43 -11.59 9.22
N TRP A 186 5.46 -12.69 8.49
CA TRP A 186 6.70 -13.39 8.12
C TRP A 186 7.47 -12.75 6.97
N GLY A 187 6.92 -11.76 6.27
CA GLY A 187 7.56 -11.13 5.11
C GLY A 187 7.53 -9.61 5.15
N PHE A 188 8.64 -8.99 4.83
CA PHE A 188 8.72 -7.56 4.53
C PHE A 188 9.56 -7.37 3.25
N PHE A 189 9.18 -6.37 2.44
CA PHE A 189 9.70 -6.19 1.09
C PHE A 189 10.37 -4.85 0.89
N ARG A 190 10.27 -3.97 1.89
CA ARG A 190 10.77 -2.61 1.84
C ARG A 190 11.77 -2.35 2.96
N HIS A 191 11.94 -1.12 3.34
CA HIS A 191 12.83 -0.75 4.43
C HIS A 191 12.21 -1.10 5.78
N PRO A 192 12.85 -1.95 6.59
CA PRO A 192 12.38 -2.26 7.93
C PRO A 192 12.53 -1.00 8.80
N TYR A 193 11.47 -0.26 8.98
CA TYR A 193 11.43 0.83 9.94
C TYR A 193 11.29 0.27 11.35
N ARG A 194 12.09 0.78 12.25
CA ARG A 194 11.85 0.55 13.67
C ARG A 194 10.95 1.67 14.19
N PRO A 195 9.75 1.36 14.67
CA PRO A 195 8.87 2.35 15.28
C PRO A 195 9.55 3.00 16.48
N SER A 196 9.26 4.28 16.72
CA SER A 196 9.79 5.01 17.87
C SER A 196 9.24 4.46 19.18
N THR A 197 10.01 4.56 20.27
CA THR A 197 9.53 4.21 21.60
C THR A 197 8.29 5.03 21.99
N ARG A 198 8.22 6.30 21.56
CA ARG A 198 7.06 7.16 21.74
C ARG A 198 5.79 6.55 21.14
N LEU A 199 5.87 6.07 19.91
CA LEU A 199 4.75 5.41 19.24
C LEU A 199 4.41 4.08 19.95
N LEU A 200 5.40 3.21 20.14
CA LEU A 200 5.20 1.89 20.74
C LEU A 200 4.51 1.96 22.11
N ASN A 201 4.82 2.97 22.93
CA ASN A 201 4.22 3.15 24.26
C ASN A 201 2.72 3.51 24.21
N LYS A 202 2.23 4.05 23.09
CA LYS A 202 0.81 4.40 22.91
C LYS A 202 -0.01 3.26 22.30
N LEU A 203 0.64 2.37 21.56
CA LEU A 203 -0.05 1.33 20.83
C LEU A 203 -0.56 0.21 21.72
N THR A 204 -1.70 -0.35 21.35
CA THR A 204 -2.21 -1.62 21.91
C THR A 204 -1.26 -2.77 21.60
N LYS A 205 -1.41 -3.89 22.32
CA LYS A 205 -0.63 -5.11 22.04
C LYS A 205 -0.80 -5.58 20.59
N PHE A 206 -2.01 -5.46 20.05
CA PHE A 206 -2.29 -5.88 18.66
C PHE A 206 -1.63 -4.95 17.65
N GLN A 207 -1.78 -3.63 17.81
CA GLN A 207 -1.12 -2.64 16.96
C GLN A 207 0.41 -2.77 16.98
N ARG A 208 1.00 -3.03 18.15
CA ARG A 208 2.46 -3.26 18.27
C ARG A 208 2.91 -4.45 17.43
N LYS A 209 2.15 -5.55 17.41
CA LYS A 209 2.45 -6.71 16.56
C LYS A 209 2.32 -6.41 15.06
N ILE A 210 1.49 -5.46 14.66
CA ILE A 210 1.35 -5.04 13.25
C ILE A 210 2.53 -4.19 12.80
N VAL A 211 3.01 -3.27 13.64
CA VAL A 211 4.12 -2.37 13.28
C VAL A 211 5.50 -2.96 13.56
N MET A 212 5.58 -3.97 14.43
CA MET A 212 6.83 -4.64 14.81
C MET A 212 6.58 -6.13 15.12
N PRO A 213 6.25 -6.96 14.11
CA PRO A 213 5.95 -8.37 14.32
C PRO A 213 7.19 -9.21 14.68
N HIS A 214 8.38 -8.74 14.34
CA HIS A 214 9.65 -9.46 14.53
C HIS A 214 10.48 -8.85 15.66
N GLU A 215 9.87 -8.58 16.79
CA GLU A 215 10.63 -8.20 17.99
C GLU A 215 11.54 -9.37 18.39
N LYS A 216 12.84 -9.09 18.49
CA LYS A 216 13.79 -10.13 18.87
C LYS A 216 13.46 -10.66 20.25
N ILE A 217 13.26 -11.94 20.36
CA ILE A 217 13.26 -12.63 21.64
C ILE A 217 14.72 -12.66 22.09
N LEU A 218 15.01 -11.91 23.14
CA LEU A 218 16.32 -11.98 23.77
C LEU A 218 16.49 -13.37 24.34
N THR A 219 17.48 -14.11 23.87
CA THR A 219 17.89 -15.33 24.55
C THR A 219 18.38 -14.93 25.94
N PRO A 220 17.98 -15.64 27.00
CA PRO A 220 18.55 -15.39 28.31
C PRO A 220 20.08 -15.46 28.22
N ASP A 221 20.75 -14.49 28.85
CA ASP A 221 22.19 -14.55 29.02
C ASP A 221 22.53 -15.90 29.66
N ARG A 222 23.40 -16.68 28.97
CA ARG A 222 23.88 -17.94 29.45
C ARG A 222 25.05 -17.73 30.42
#